data_1b1145ae7dff638a2c913135c8227733
#
_entry.id   1b1145ae7dff638a2c913135c8227733
#
_cell.length_a   1.000
_cell.length_b   1.000
_cell.length_c   1.000
_cell.angle_alpha   90.00
_cell.angle_beta   90.00
_cell.angle_gamma   90.00
#
_symmetry.space_group_name_H-M   'P 1'
#
loop_
_entity.id
_entity.type
_entity.pdbx_description
1 polymer ?
#
loop_
_entity_poly.entity_id
_entity_poly.type
_entity_poly.pdbx_seq_one_letter_code
_entity_poly.pdbx_strand_id
1 'polypeptide(L)'
;MGTDSTDARPLVVAHRGASHDRLENTVEAFAEARVQGAEWVELDVRLSADDVLMVHHDAHYADGRLVREVWAADAPDHVPNLAEAFEACEGMGVNVEVKNLPGDPDHDASAMVCEAVAGLAVAYRPPELLLVSSFDITAVDRIRATDPSLPTAWLVVERHGTDLMLDRTADHGHGAVNPWDELVDEHLVSASHDRGLAVFVWTVDDPGRMAELAEWGVDGIVTNRPGVARAVIDGRRDGSWVDG
;
A
#
# COMPACT_ATOMS: atom_id res chain seq x y z
N MET A 1 -26.88 13.81 -7.58
CA MET A 1 -26.02 14.65 -8.43
C MET A 1 -24.80 13.82 -8.69
N GLY A 2 -24.70 13.22 -9.89
CA GLY A 2 -23.56 12.39 -10.27
C GLY A 2 -22.35 13.29 -10.44
N THR A 3 -21.31 13.04 -9.68
CA THR A 3 -19.98 13.57 -9.97
C THR A 3 -19.44 12.79 -11.15
N ASP A 4 -19.22 13.48 -12.25
CA ASP A 4 -18.60 12.98 -13.47
C ASP A 4 -17.19 12.46 -13.09
N SER A 5 -17.00 11.13 -13.04
CA SER A 5 -15.78 10.49 -12.53
C SER A 5 -14.64 10.42 -13.57
N THR A 6 -14.73 11.18 -14.66
CA THR A 6 -13.79 11.10 -15.79
C THR A 6 -12.56 12.01 -15.66
N ASP A 7 -12.38 12.73 -14.54
CA ASP A 7 -11.29 13.69 -14.35
C ASP A 7 -10.39 13.42 -13.11
N ALA A 8 -10.61 12.30 -12.41
CA ALA A 8 -9.80 11.92 -11.25
C ALA A 8 -8.51 11.21 -11.73
N ARG A 9 -7.37 11.87 -11.53
CA ARG A 9 -6.06 11.27 -11.79
C ARG A 9 -5.71 10.22 -10.73
N PRO A 10 -4.95 9.16 -11.07
CA PRO A 10 -4.49 8.21 -10.08
C PRO A 10 -3.57 8.87 -9.05
N LEU A 11 -3.65 8.39 -7.81
CA LEU A 11 -2.72 8.73 -6.75
C LEU A 11 -1.33 8.15 -7.05
N VAL A 12 -0.29 8.92 -6.78
CA VAL A 12 1.09 8.41 -6.75
C VAL A 12 1.37 7.86 -5.36
N VAL A 13 1.53 6.53 -5.27
CA VAL A 13 1.82 5.82 -4.02
C VAL A 13 3.27 5.35 -4.06
N ALA A 14 4.11 5.87 -3.18
CA ALA A 14 5.53 5.52 -3.11
C ALA A 14 5.69 4.17 -2.37
N HIS A 15 6.09 3.12 -3.11
CA HIS A 15 6.30 1.75 -2.61
C HIS A 15 7.49 1.70 -1.65
N ARG A 16 7.23 1.53 -0.36
CA ARG A 16 8.23 1.60 0.73
C ARG A 16 8.98 2.94 0.76
N GLY A 17 8.29 4.02 0.35
CA GLY A 17 8.90 5.32 0.07
C GLY A 17 9.48 5.43 -1.33
N ALA A 18 10.38 6.39 -1.57
CA ALA A 18 11.12 6.52 -2.84
C ALA A 18 12.25 5.48 -2.89
N SER A 19 11.89 4.19 -2.90
CA SER A 19 12.78 3.05 -2.70
C SER A 19 13.79 2.83 -3.85
N HIS A 20 13.56 3.46 -5.01
CA HIS A 20 14.57 3.49 -6.08
C HIS A 20 15.79 4.35 -5.70
N ASP A 21 15.62 5.41 -4.93
CA ASP A 21 16.64 6.41 -4.64
C ASP A 21 17.15 6.37 -3.20
N ARG A 22 16.41 5.75 -2.29
CA ARG A 22 16.71 5.60 -0.86
C ARG A 22 16.48 4.16 -0.41
N LEU A 23 17.08 3.80 0.71
CA LEU A 23 16.80 2.51 1.36
C LEU A 23 15.30 2.44 1.69
N GLU A 24 14.64 1.38 1.25
CA GLU A 24 13.21 1.17 1.44
C GLU A 24 12.80 1.13 2.92
N ASN A 25 11.55 1.47 3.21
CA ASN A 25 10.98 1.41 4.56
C ASN A 25 11.76 2.23 5.60
N THR A 26 12.32 3.37 5.19
CA THR A 26 13.05 4.30 6.07
C THR A 26 12.43 5.69 6.06
N VAL A 27 12.67 6.44 7.13
CA VAL A 27 12.24 7.85 7.25
C VAL A 27 12.76 8.70 6.08
N GLU A 28 14.00 8.43 5.62
CA GLU A 28 14.62 9.11 4.49
C GLU A 28 13.90 8.79 3.17
N ALA A 29 13.45 7.53 2.98
CA ALA A 29 12.70 7.16 1.79
C ALA A 29 11.31 7.82 1.76
N PHE A 30 10.65 7.96 2.90
CA PHE A 30 9.36 8.64 3.02
C PHE A 30 9.49 10.15 2.78
N ALA A 31 10.53 10.78 3.36
CA ALA A 31 10.82 12.18 3.11
C ALA A 31 11.13 12.46 1.62
N GLU A 32 11.91 11.59 0.98
CA GLU A 32 12.22 11.68 -0.45
C GLU A 32 10.98 11.49 -1.31
N ALA A 33 10.08 10.57 -0.96
CA ALA A 33 8.81 10.36 -1.67
C ALA A 33 7.98 11.65 -1.74
N ARG A 34 7.91 12.39 -0.63
CA ARG A 34 7.25 13.71 -0.59
C ARG A 34 7.92 14.72 -1.52
N VAL A 35 9.25 14.79 -1.53
CA VAL A 35 10.02 15.68 -2.42
C VAL A 35 9.74 15.36 -3.88
N GLN A 36 9.56 14.09 -4.20
CA GLN A 36 9.25 13.60 -5.55
C GLN A 36 7.76 13.73 -5.92
N GLY A 37 6.92 14.24 -5.02
CA GLY A 37 5.51 14.52 -5.30
C GLY A 37 4.57 13.32 -5.13
N ALA A 38 4.96 12.31 -4.36
CA ALA A 38 4.04 11.26 -3.94
C ALA A 38 2.94 11.86 -3.05
N GLU A 39 1.71 11.41 -3.24
CA GLU A 39 0.57 11.78 -2.40
C GLU A 39 0.39 10.78 -1.26
N TRP A 40 0.82 9.55 -1.49
CA TRP A 40 0.75 8.45 -0.54
C TRP A 40 2.08 7.71 -0.46
N VAL A 41 2.30 7.05 0.67
CA VAL A 41 3.37 6.08 0.89
C VAL A 41 2.73 4.74 1.19
N GLU A 42 3.28 3.68 0.63
CA GLU A 42 3.04 2.32 1.07
C GLU A 42 4.23 1.87 1.92
N LEU A 43 3.97 1.12 2.98
CA LEU A 43 4.98 0.59 3.90
C LEU A 43 4.54 -0.74 4.51
N ASP A 44 5.51 -1.57 4.90
CA ASP A 44 5.29 -2.91 5.45
C ASP A 44 5.44 -2.93 6.96
N VAL A 45 4.60 -3.67 7.68
CA VAL A 45 4.72 -3.79 9.13
C VAL A 45 4.80 -5.22 9.62
N ARG A 46 5.65 -5.44 10.62
CA ARG A 46 5.83 -6.67 11.39
C ARG A 46 5.92 -6.36 12.89
N LEU A 47 5.67 -7.33 13.75
CA LEU A 47 5.85 -7.17 15.20
C LEU A 47 7.28 -7.52 15.64
N SER A 48 7.86 -6.71 16.51
CA SER A 48 9.07 -7.02 17.28
C SER A 48 8.80 -8.01 18.43
N ALA A 49 9.85 -8.40 19.15
CA ALA A 49 9.74 -9.28 20.31
C ALA A 49 8.91 -8.70 21.47
N ASP A 50 8.84 -7.38 21.57
CA ASP A 50 8.09 -6.62 22.56
C ASP A 50 6.81 -5.99 21.99
N ASP A 51 6.27 -6.59 20.91
CA ASP A 51 4.99 -6.24 20.29
C ASP A 51 4.92 -4.80 19.74
N VAL A 52 6.06 -4.19 19.39
CA VAL A 52 6.13 -2.92 18.68
C VAL A 52 6.01 -3.19 17.17
N LEU A 53 5.22 -2.37 16.47
CA LEU A 53 5.09 -2.42 15.02
C LEU A 53 6.33 -1.81 14.36
N MET A 54 7.19 -2.66 13.78
CA MET A 54 8.40 -2.25 13.05
C MET A 54 8.10 -2.17 11.56
N VAL A 55 8.67 -1.16 10.90
CA VAL A 55 8.46 -0.97 9.45
C VAL A 55 9.56 -1.70 8.68
N HIS A 56 9.24 -2.92 8.22
CA HIS A 56 10.21 -3.80 7.53
C HIS A 56 9.48 -4.84 6.67
N HIS A 57 9.97 -5.05 5.45
CA HIS A 57 9.35 -5.99 4.50
C HIS A 57 9.61 -7.45 4.86
N ASP A 58 10.89 -7.84 4.96
CA ASP A 58 11.27 -9.23 5.16
C ASP A 58 11.07 -9.67 6.63
N ALA A 59 10.84 -10.96 6.85
CA ALA A 59 10.74 -11.50 8.20
C ALA A 59 12.07 -11.37 8.99
N HIS A 60 13.21 -11.26 8.27
CA HIS A 60 14.52 -11.12 8.86
C HIS A 60 15.17 -9.79 8.49
N TYR A 61 15.87 -9.19 9.43
CA TYR A 61 16.79 -8.10 9.15
C TYR A 61 17.97 -8.57 8.30
N ALA A 62 18.71 -7.67 7.68
CA ALA A 62 19.84 -7.97 6.83
C ALA A 62 20.98 -8.74 7.55
N ASP A 63 21.04 -8.65 8.89
CA ASP A 63 21.98 -9.41 9.73
C ASP A 63 21.52 -10.85 10.06
N GLY A 64 20.33 -11.25 9.55
CA GLY A 64 19.75 -12.57 9.70
C GLY A 64 18.89 -12.77 10.95
N ARG A 65 18.77 -11.77 11.82
CA ARG A 65 17.88 -11.84 13.00
C ARG A 65 16.41 -11.76 12.57
N LEU A 66 15.56 -12.63 13.11
CA LEU A 66 14.12 -12.58 12.88
C LEU A 66 13.52 -11.34 13.58
N VAL A 67 12.74 -10.54 12.87
CA VAL A 67 12.11 -9.32 13.43
C VAL A 67 11.36 -9.63 14.72
N ARG A 68 10.59 -10.70 14.73
CA ARG A 68 9.77 -11.16 15.87
C ARG A 68 10.60 -11.61 17.10
N GLU A 69 11.90 -11.81 16.97
CA GLU A 69 12.80 -12.21 18.05
C GLU A 69 13.68 -11.07 18.58
N VAL A 70 13.59 -9.88 17.96
CA VAL A 70 14.39 -8.70 18.30
C VAL A 70 13.50 -7.67 19.01
N TRP A 71 13.97 -7.14 20.15
CA TRP A 71 13.30 -6.03 20.81
C TRP A 71 13.39 -4.78 19.93
N ALA A 72 12.36 -3.93 19.94
CA ALA A 72 12.35 -2.72 19.12
C ALA A 72 13.58 -1.84 19.35
N ALA A 73 14.05 -1.75 20.60
CA ALA A 73 15.24 -0.97 20.97
C ALA A 73 16.57 -1.55 20.43
N ASP A 74 16.59 -2.81 19.99
CA ASP A 74 17.75 -3.51 19.45
C ASP A 74 17.64 -3.72 17.93
N ALA A 75 16.61 -3.15 17.28
CA ALA A 75 16.46 -3.14 15.83
C ALA A 75 17.57 -2.31 15.17
N PRO A 76 17.88 -2.54 13.87
CA PRO A 76 18.79 -1.66 13.15
C PRO A 76 18.34 -0.20 13.16
N ASP A 77 19.26 0.74 13.38
CA ASP A 77 18.99 2.18 13.55
C ASP A 77 18.14 2.82 12.43
N HIS A 78 18.17 2.26 11.22
CA HIS A 78 17.44 2.77 10.06
C HIS A 78 16.02 2.22 9.94
N VAL A 79 15.63 1.26 10.78
CA VAL A 79 14.29 0.65 10.77
C VAL A 79 13.38 1.39 11.76
N PRO A 80 12.46 2.23 11.28
CA PRO A 80 11.55 2.95 12.16
C PRO A 80 10.46 2.02 12.71
N ASN A 81 9.86 2.40 13.82
CA ASN A 81 8.56 1.88 14.18
C ASN A 81 7.44 2.62 13.41
N LEU A 82 6.22 2.06 13.42
CA LEU A 82 5.10 2.62 12.66
C LEU A 82 4.71 4.04 13.09
N ALA A 83 4.88 4.40 14.36
CA ALA A 83 4.58 5.75 14.84
C ALA A 83 5.56 6.78 14.23
N GLU A 84 6.86 6.46 14.23
CA GLU A 84 7.91 7.27 13.59
C GLU A 84 7.68 7.38 12.07
N ALA A 85 7.26 6.30 11.42
CA ALA A 85 6.91 6.30 10.00
C ALA A 85 5.69 7.21 9.72
N PHE A 86 4.66 7.16 10.55
CA PHE A 86 3.52 8.07 10.42
C PHE A 86 3.91 9.54 10.59
N GLU A 87 4.80 9.87 11.53
CA GLU A 87 5.33 11.22 11.68
C GLU A 87 6.11 11.66 10.43
N ALA A 88 6.97 10.79 9.89
CA ALA A 88 7.71 11.06 8.66
C ALA A 88 6.80 11.27 7.44
N CYS A 89 5.64 10.63 7.42
CA CYS A 89 4.62 10.75 6.38
C CYS A 89 3.58 11.86 6.66
N GLU A 90 3.86 12.84 7.54
CA GLU A 90 2.90 13.92 7.82
C GLU A 90 2.45 14.62 6.54
N GLY A 91 1.12 14.75 6.35
CA GLY A 91 0.50 15.37 5.17
C GLY A 91 0.35 14.44 3.94
N MET A 92 0.88 13.21 3.99
CA MET A 92 0.66 12.18 2.97
C MET A 92 -0.33 11.12 3.49
N GLY A 93 -1.05 10.46 2.58
CA GLY A 93 -1.75 9.22 2.91
C GLY A 93 -0.76 8.07 3.13
N VAL A 94 -1.18 7.05 3.89
CA VAL A 94 -0.34 5.88 4.15
C VAL A 94 -1.15 4.60 3.92
N ASN A 95 -0.63 3.71 3.06
CA ASN A 95 -1.06 2.33 2.97
C ASN A 95 -0.14 1.47 3.84
N VAL A 96 -0.68 0.86 4.89
CA VAL A 96 0.04 -0.04 5.78
C VAL A 96 -0.20 -1.48 5.35
N GLU A 97 0.81 -2.13 4.79
CA GLU A 97 0.75 -3.56 4.48
C GLU A 97 1.07 -4.40 5.72
N VAL A 98 0.12 -5.23 6.15
CA VAL A 98 0.33 -6.15 7.26
C VAL A 98 0.95 -7.45 6.76
N LYS A 99 2.19 -7.71 7.20
CA LYS A 99 2.93 -8.93 6.91
C LYS A 99 2.61 -10.00 7.97
N ASN A 100 1.65 -10.87 7.68
CA ASN A 100 1.28 -12.00 8.54
C ASN A 100 0.79 -13.19 7.71
N LEU A 101 1.55 -13.56 6.68
CA LEU A 101 1.13 -14.65 5.80
C LEU A 101 1.33 -16.01 6.46
N PRO A 102 0.35 -16.93 6.35
CA PRO A 102 0.58 -18.33 6.70
C PRO A 102 1.77 -18.89 5.93
N GLY A 103 2.81 -19.32 6.66
CA GLY A 103 4.07 -19.82 6.09
C GLY A 103 5.26 -18.86 6.24
N ASP A 104 5.03 -17.61 6.59
CA ASP A 104 6.12 -16.71 7.00
C ASP A 104 6.76 -17.22 8.31
N PRO A 105 8.08 -17.03 8.49
CA PRO A 105 8.78 -17.47 9.71
C PRO A 105 8.25 -16.84 11.00
N ASP A 106 7.69 -15.64 10.89
CA ASP A 106 7.12 -14.84 11.98
C ASP A 106 5.58 -14.80 11.97
N HIS A 107 4.93 -15.72 11.24
CA HIS A 107 3.48 -15.80 11.19
C HIS A 107 2.88 -15.95 12.57
N ASP A 108 1.99 -15.04 12.93
CA ASP A 108 1.21 -15.06 14.17
C ASP A 108 -0.24 -15.46 13.90
N ALA A 109 -0.59 -16.71 14.25
CA ALA A 109 -1.95 -17.22 14.09
C ALA A 109 -2.98 -16.53 15.01
N SER A 110 -2.54 -15.80 16.05
CA SER A 110 -3.41 -14.97 16.89
C SER A 110 -3.79 -13.64 16.23
N ALA A 111 -3.07 -13.25 15.17
CA ALA A 111 -3.25 -12.01 14.43
C ALA A 111 -3.11 -10.73 15.30
N MET A 112 -2.25 -10.78 16.33
CA MET A 112 -1.96 -9.61 17.18
C MET A 112 -1.48 -8.39 16.39
N VAL A 113 -0.72 -8.62 15.31
CA VAL A 113 -0.27 -7.54 14.41
C VAL A 113 -1.45 -6.76 13.84
N CYS A 114 -2.54 -7.44 13.50
CA CYS A 114 -3.75 -6.79 12.96
C CYS A 114 -4.43 -5.88 14.00
N GLU A 115 -4.52 -6.35 15.25
CA GLU A 115 -5.09 -5.56 16.35
C GLU A 115 -4.19 -4.36 16.71
N ALA A 116 -2.87 -4.57 16.72
CA ALA A 116 -1.90 -3.51 16.98
C ALA A 116 -1.95 -2.42 15.89
N VAL A 117 -2.02 -2.81 14.60
CA VAL A 117 -2.16 -1.86 13.48
C VAL A 117 -3.47 -1.09 13.60
N ALA A 118 -4.60 -1.76 13.83
CA ALA A 118 -5.90 -1.10 13.95
C ALA A 118 -5.89 -0.07 15.10
N GLY A 119 -5.35 -0.44 16.26
CA GLY A 119 -5.27 0.45 17.42
C GLY A 119 -4.37 1.67 17.22
N LEU A 120 -3.22 1.49 16.56
CA LEU A 120 -2.27 2.59 16.33
C LEU A 120 -2.73 3.51 15.20
N ALA A 121 -3.21 2.94 14.09
CA ALA A 121 -3.55 3.67 12.89
C ALA A 121 -4.61 4.76 13.14
N VAL A 122 -5.67 4.42 13.87
CA VAL A 122 -6.74 5.36 14.23
C VAL A 122 -6.23 6.53 15.08
N ALA A 123 -5.23 6.29 15.94
CA ALA A 123 -4.67 7.33 16.80
C ALA A 123 -3.83 8.38 16.03
N TYR A 124 -3.23 7.97 14.91
CA TYR A 124 -2.28 8.79 14.16
C TYR A 124 -2.82 9.37 12.85
N ARG A 125 -3.84 8.75 12.25
CA ARG A 125 -4.31 9.11 10.91
C ARG A 125 -5.84 9.15 10.82
N PRO A 126 -6.40 10.17 10.14
CA PRO A 126 -7.80 10.13 9.77
C PRO A 126 -8.01 9.08 8.66
N PRO A 127 -9.18 8.41 8.63
CA PRO A 127 -9.45 7.32 7.68
C PRO A 127 -9.23 7.68 6.21
N GLU A 128 -9.45 8.92 5.81
CA GLU A 128 -9.26 9.41 4.44
C GLU A 128 -7.78 9.48 3.99
N LEU A 129 -6.84 9.39 4.93
CA LEU A 129 -5.40 9.35 4.68
C LEU A 129 -4.78 8.01 5.11
N LEU A 130 -5.61 6.97 5.21
CA LEU A 130 -5.19 5.65 5.64
C LEU A 130 -5.79 4.57 4.75
N LEU A 131 -4.99 3.56 4.45
CA LEU A 131 -5.42 2.27 3.90
C LEU A 131 -4.66 1.19 4.64
N VAL A 132 -5.29 0.06 4.94
CA VAL A 132 -4.59 -1.10 5.49
C VAL A 132 -4.77 -2.26 4.53
N SER A 133 -3.67 -2.87 4.12
CA SER A 133 -3.67 -3.96 3.15
C SER A 133 -2.95 -5.20 3.65
N SER A 134 -3.25 -6.35 3.08
CA SER A 134 -2.53 -7.61 3.28
C SER A 134 -2.82 -8.58 2.12
N PHE A 135 -1.89 -9.50 1.86
CA PHE A 135 -2.12 -10.67 0.99
C PHE A 135 -3.06 -11.70 1.63
N ASP A 136 -3.09 -11.77 2.96
CA ASP A 136 -4.06 -12.62 3.67
C ASP A 136 -5.37 -11.85 3.87
N ILE A 137 -6.41 -12.27 3.14
CA ILE A 137 -7.74 -11.66 3.28
C ILE A 137 -8.27 -11.82 4.71
N THR A 138 -7.87 -12.85 5.45
CA THR A 138 -8.30 -13.04 6.84
C THR A 138 -7.65 -12.01 7.78
N ALA A 139 -6.46 -11.53 7.46
CA ALA A 139 -5.81 -10.44 8.20
C ALA A 139 -6.57 -9.12 8.02
N VAL A 140 -6.96 -8.75 6.78
CA VAL A 140 -7.75 -7.54 6.56
C VAL A 140 -9.18 -7.66 7.10
N ASP A 141 -9.78 -8.85 7.10
CA ASP A 141 -11.04 -9.14 7.80
C ASP A 141 -10.92 -8.87 9.31
N ARG A 142 -9.81 -9.30 9.92
CA ARG A 142 -9.56 -9.09 11.35
C ARG A 142 -9.40 -7.61 11.69
N ILE A 143 -8.67 -6.85 10.86
CA ILE A 143 -8.52 -5.41 11.01
C ILE A 143 -9.88 -4.73 10.96
N ARG A 144 -10.69 -5.03 9.95
CA ARG A 144 -12.03 -4.48 9.79
C ARG A 144 -12.97 -4.88 10.93
N ALA A 145 -12.84 -6.09 11.48
CA ALA A 145 -13.61 -6.53 12.64
C ALA A 145 -13.21 -5.79 13.92
N THR A 146 -11.93 -5.38 14.03
CA THR A 146 -11.41 -4.61 15.17
C THR A 146 -11.89 -3.15 15.10
N ASP A 147 -11.80 -2.53 13.91
CA ASP A 147 -12.35 -1.19 13.66
C ASP A 147 -12.95 -1.10 12.24
N PRO A 148 -14.30 -1.12 12.12
CA PRO A 148 -14.97 -1.04 10.83
C PRO A 148 -14.82 0.30 10.08
N SER A 149 -14.29 1.34 10.72
CA SER A 149 -14.03 2.64 10.09
C SER A 149 -12.74 2.66 9.28
N LEU A 150 -11.84 1.69 9.49
CA LEU A 150 -10.58 1.60 8.76
C LEU A 150 -10.81 1.15 7.32
N PRO A 151 -10.34 1.94 6.33
CA PRO A 151 -10.29 1.49 4.94
C PRO A 151 -9.33 0.31 4.78
N THR A 152 -9.82 -0.75 4.12
CA THR A 152 -9.03 -1.97 3.92
C THR A 152 -9.00 -2.38 2.46
N ALA A 153 -7.88 -3.00 2.05
CA ALA A 153 -7.66 -3.52 0.71
C ALA A 153 -7.09 -4.95 0.73
N TRP A 154 -7.51 -5.78 -0.20
CA TRP A 154 -6.90 -7.08 -0.41
C TRP A 154 -5.81 -7.01 -1.48
N LEU A 155 -4.57 -7.39 -1.14
CA LEU A 155 -3.44 -7.57 -2.06
C LEU A 155 -3.57 -8.89 -2.80
N VAL A 156 -3.49 -8.86 -4.13
CA VAL A 156 -3.70 -10.04 -4.98
C VAL A 156 -2.53 -10.22 -5.94
N VAL A 157 -1.97 -11.44 -5.94
CA VAL A 157 -0.85 -11.85 -6.81
C VAL A 157 -1.20 -13.07 -7.67
N GLU A 158 -2.31 -13.76 -7.38
CA GLU A 158 -2.71 -14.96 -8.09
C GLU A 158 -3.92 -14.75 -8.99
N ARG A 159 -3.97 -15.49 -10.12
CA ARG A 159 -5.11 -15.48 -11.05
C ARG A 159 -6.23 -16.38 -10.53
N HIS A 160 -7.13 -15.83 -9.72
CA HIS A 160 -8.32 -16.55 -9.21
C HIS A 160 -9.56 -16.43 -10.11
N GLY A 161 -9.44 -15.76 -11.27
CA GLY A 161 -10.59 -15.27 -12.05
C GLY A 161 -11.06 -13.92 -11.53
N THR A 162 -11.09 -12.92 -12.41
CA THR A 162 -11.34 -11.51 -12.04
C THR A 162 -12.62 -11.36 -11.23
N ASP A 163 -13.76 -11.86 -11.74
CA ASP A 163 -15.04 -11.69 -11.04
C ASP A 163 -15.07 -12.34 -9.65
N LEU A 164 -14.56 -13.59 -9.52
CA LEU A 164 -14.53 -14.28 -8.22
C LEU A 164 -13.68 -13.54 -7.18
N MET A 165 -12.55 -13.00 -7.60
CA MET A 165 -11.67 -12.20 -6.75
C MET A 165 -12.37 -10.91 -6.30
N LEU A 166 -12.97 -10.18 -7.23
CA LEU A 166 -13.63 -8.91 -6.94
C LEU A 166 -14.91 -9.11 -6.10
N ASP A 167 -15.73 -10.13 -6.42
CA ASP A 167 -16.90 -10.48 -5.62
C ASP A 167 -16.48 -10.82 -4.18
N ARG A 168 -15.43 -11.62 -4.00
CA ARG A 168 -14.91 -11.94 -2.67
C ARG A 168 -14.45 -10.70 -1.91
N THR A 169 -13.72 -9.79 -2.56
CA THR A 169 -13.25 -8.54 -1.95
C THR A 169 -14.44 -7.69 -1.48
N ALA A 170 -15.45 -7.51 -2.34
CA ALA A 170 -16.65 -6.73 -2.04
C ALA A 170 -17.53 -7.40 -0.97
N ASP A 171 -17.75 -8.71 -1.04
CA ASP A 171 -18.57 -9.48 -0.07
C ASP A 171 -17.98 -9.44 1.34
N HIS A 172 -16.64 -9.39 1.47
CA HIS A 172 -15.95 -9.20 2.74
C HIS A 172 -16.01 -7.73 3.23
N GLY A 173 -16.51 -6.81 2.39
CA GLY A 173 -16.72 -5.39 2.71
C GLY A 173 -15.46 -4.54 2.66
N HIS A 174 -14.42 -4.98 1.96
CA HIS A 174 -13.25 -4.14 1.70
C HIS A 174 -13.57 -3.09 0.65
N GLY A 175 -12.90 -1.93 0.75
CA GLY A 175 -13.13 -0.79 -0.15
C GLY A 175 -12.19 -0.73 -1.35
N ALA A 176 -11.16 -1.59 -1.39
CA ALA A 176 -10.17 -1.60 -2.46
C ALA A 176 -9.62 -3.00 -2.73
N VAL A 177 -9.11 -3.17 -3.94
CA VAL A 177 -8.29 -4.31 -4.35
C VAL A 177 -6.94 -3.77 -4.83
N ASN A 178 -5.85 -4.42 -4.40
CA ASN A 178 -4.49 -4.06 -4.79
C ASN A 178 -3.89 -5.20 -5.62
N PRO A 179 -4.16 -5.27 -6.93
CA PRO A 179 -3.67 -6.33 -7.80
C PRO A 179 -2.21 -6.09 -8.21
N TRP A 180 -1.46 -7.20 -8.36
CA TRP A 180 -0.18 -7.17 -9.06
C TRP A 180 -0.35 -6.75 -10.52
N ASP A 181 0.53 -5.92 -11.04
CA ASP A 181 0.46 -5.29 -12.36
C ASP A 181 0.14 -6.28 -13.51
N GLU A 182 0.77 -7.48 -13.50
CA GLU A 182 0.53 -8.48 -14.56
C GLU A 182 -0.90 -9.09 -14.55
N LEU A 183 -1.69 -8.82 -13.53
CA LEU A 183 -3.09 -9.24 -13.45
C LEU A 183 -4.04 -8.20 -14.05
N VAL A 184 -3.57 -6.96 -14.23
CA VAL A 184 -4.42 -5.81 -14.51
C VAL A 184 -4.61 -5.59 -16.01
N ASP A 185 -5.85 -5.56 -16.40
CA ASP A 185 -6.34 -5.10 -17.69
C ASP A 185 -7.50 -4.11 -17.50
N GLU A 186 -7.94 -3.46 -18.57
CA GLU A 186 -9.05 -2.49 -18.56
C GLU A 186 -10.34 -3.10 -17.99
N HIS A 187 -10.59 -4.39 -18.24
CA HIS A 187 -11.75 -5.10 -17.72
C HIS A 187 -11.71 -5.22 -16.20
N LEU A 188 -10.55 -5.56 -15.59
CA LEU A 188 -10.41 -5.65 -14.15
C LEU A 188 -10.71 -4.29 -13.50
N VAL A 189 -10.18 -3.20 -14.05
CA VAL A 189 -10.42 -1.84 -13.50
C VAL A 189 -11.92 -1.49 -13.56
N SER A 190 -12.54 -1.63 -14.73
CA SER A 190 -13.97 -1.36 -14.89
C SER A 190 -14.84 -2.25 -13.97
N ALA A 191 -14.56 -3.55 -13.91
CA ALA A 191 -15.32 -4.50 -13.09
C ALA A 191 -15.14 -4.25 -11.58
N SER A 192 -13.99 -3.69 -11.16
CA SER A 192 -13.76 -3.26 -9.78
C SER A 192 -14.63 -2.06 -9.43
N HIS A 193 -14.64 -1.05 -10.29
CA HIS A 193 -15.45 0.16 -10.10
C HIS A 193 -16.95 -0.14 -10.10
N ASP A 194 -17.42 -1.08 -10.93
CA ASP A 194 -18.81 -1.55 -10.93
C ASP A 194 -19.25 -2.14 -9.57
N ARG A 195 -18.28 -2.63 -8.79
CA ARG A 195 -18.47 -3.16 -7.42
C ARG A 195 -18.17 -2.14 -6.33
N GLY A 196 -17.80 -0.90 -6.69
CA GLY A 196 -17.43 0.15 -5.75
C GLY A 196 -16.05 -0.06 -5.10
N LEU A 197 -15.18 -0.85 -5.74
CA LEU A 197 -13.82 -1.09 -5.27
C LEU A 197 -12.84 -0.14 -5.95
N ALA A 198 -12.01 0.53 -5.18
CA ALA A 198 -10.84 1.24 -5.70
C ALA A 198 -9.72 0.25 -6.10
N VAL A 199 -8.89 0.66 -7.08
CA VAL A 199 -7.83 -0.19 -7.65
C VAL A 199 -6.47 0.48 -7.47
N PHE A 200 -5.57 -0.13 -6.67
CA PHE A 200 -4.19 0.32 -6.48
C PHE A 200 -3.23 -0.72 -7.04
N VAL A 201 -2.60 -0.41 -8.18
CA VAL A 201 -1.77 -1.35 -8.94
C VAL A 201 -0.31 -1.29 -8.47
N TRP A 202 0.31 -2.42 -8.17
CA TRP A 202 1.69 -2.55 -7.67
C TRP A 202 2.50 -3.62 -8.44
N THR A 203 3.81 -3.58 -8.52
CA THR A 203 4.67 -2.41 -8.43
C THR A 203 4.99 -1.97 -9.85
N VAL A 204 4.68 -0.74 -10.20
CA VAL A 204 4.76 -0.25 -11.58
C VAL A 204 5.86 0.80 -11.69
N ASP A 205 6.96 0.48 -12.38
CA ASP A 205 8.10 1.38 -12.57
C ASP A 205 8.30 1.83 -14.02
N ASP A 206 7.59 1.20 -14.96
CA ASP A 206 7.63 1.56 -16.38
C ASP A 206 6.71 2.74 -16.71
N PRO A 207 7.23 3.85 -17.29
CA PRO A 207 6.42 5.03 -17.58
C PRO A 207 5.28 4.79 -18.58
N GLY A 208 5.50 3.89 -19.56
CA GLY A 208 4.49 3.53 -20.55
C GLY A 208 3.32 2.80 -19.89
N ARG A 209 3.64 1.86 -18.98
CA ARG A 209 2.62 1.14 -18.20
C ARG A 209 1.87 2.06 -17.22
N MET A 210 2.56 3.00 -16.58
CA MET A 210 1.91 4.03 -15.76
C MET A 210 0.89 4.84 -16.55
N ALA A 211 1.24 5.24 -17.78
CA ALA A 211 0.34 5.97 -18.67
C ALA A 211 -0.90 5.13 -19.04
N GLU A 212 -0.70 3.87 -19.43
CA GLU A 212 -1.76 2.94 -19.79
C GLU A 212 -2.74 2.71 -18.62
N LEU A 213 -2.22 2.41 -17.42
CA LEU A 213 -3.04 2.23 -16.22
C LEU A 213 -3.84 3.48 -15.86
N ALA A 214 -3.22 4.66 -16.01
CA ALA A 214 -3.91 5.93 -15.82
C ALA A 214 -4.99 6.16 -16.89
N GLU A 215 -4.86 5.61 -18.12
CA GLU A 215 -5.91 5.62 -19.15
C GLU A 215 -7.08 4.73 -18.78
N TRP A 216 -6.82 3.59 -18.18
CA TRP A 216 -7.86 2.71 -17.68
C TRP A 216 -8.55 3.24 -16.42
N GLY A 217 -8.01 4.30 -15.81
CA GLY A 217 -8.63 4.99 -14.68
C GLY A 217 -8.41 4.32 -13.34
N VAL A 218 -7.25 3.65 -13.12
CA VAL A 218 -6.89 3.13 -11.78
C VAL A 218 -6.86 4.24 -10.75
N ASP A 219 -7.17 3.94 -9.49
CA ASP A 219 -7.23 4.92 -8.40
C ASP A 219 -5.85 5.26 -7.84
N GLY A 220 -4.89 4.33 -7.96
CA GLY A 220 -3.52 4.58 -7.52
C GLY A 220 -2.49 3.69 -8.22
N ILE A 221 -1.28 4.24 -8.37
CA ILE A 221 -0.11 3.55 -8.92
C ILE A 221 0.94 3.47 -7.82
N VAL A 222 1.24 2.25 -7.37
CA VAL A 222 2.27 1.95 -6.39
C VAL A 222 3.59 1.71 -7.11
N THR A 223 4.61 2.55 -6.83
CA THR A 223 5.85 2.58 -7.59
C THR A 223 7.08 2.86 -6.72
N ASN A 224 8.23 2.30 -7.10
CA ASN A 224 9.53 2.64 -6.50
C ASN A 224 10.04 4.03 -6.96
N ARG A 225 9.44 4.61 -8.01
CA ARG A 225 9.89 5.81 -8.72
C ARG A 225 8.81 6.91 -8.72
N PRO A 226 8.43 7.45 -7.55
CA PRO A 226 7.29 8.37 -7.44
C PRO A 226 7.46 9.64 -8.29
N GLY A 227 8.68 10.16 -8.46
CA GLY A 227 8.95 11.30 -9.32
C GLY A 227 8.67 11.03 -10.81
N VAL A 228 8.91 9.79 -11.28
CA VAL A 228 8.57 9.37 -12.66
C VAL A 228 7.06 9.28 -12.81
N ALA A 229 6.36 8.63 -11.88
CA ALA A 229 4.91 8.53 -11.89
C ALA A 229 4.25 9.91 -11.86
N ARG A 230 4.78 10.84 -11.04
CA ARG A 230 4.29 12.22 -11.00
C ARG A 230 4.40 12.91 -12.35
N ALA A 231 5.57 12.81 -13.01
CA ALA A 231 5.80 13.38 -14.31
C ALA A 231 4.86 12.82 -15.39
N VAL A 232 4.64 11.49 -15.41
CA VAL A 232 3.72 10.84 -16.34
C VAL A 232 2.28 11.32 -16.14
N ILE A 233 1.81 11.34 -14.89
CA ILE A 233 0.43 11.72 -14.56
C ILE A 233 0.18 13.21 -14.82
N ASP A 234 1.16 14.10 -14.54
CA ASP A 234 1.03 15.54 -14.80
C ASP A 234 1.16 15.86 -16.28
N GLY A 235 2.04 15.18 -17.03
CA GLY A 235 2.21 15.36 -18.47
C GLY A 235 0.94 15.07 -19.28
N ARG A 236 0.06 14.22 -18.79
CA ARG A 236 -1.26 13.98 -19.39
C ARG A 236 -2.20 15.19 -19.31
N ARG A 237 -2.01 16.10 -18.34
CA ARG A 237 -2.85 17.30 -18.20
C ARG A 237 -2.67 18.29 -19.35
N ASP A 238 -1.49 18.36 -19.94
CA ASP A 238 -1.15 19.35 -20.95
C ASP A 238 -1.42 18.89 -22.40
N GLY A 239 -1.92 17.65 -22.58
CA GLY A 239 -2.25 17.10 -23.90
C GLY A 239 -1.05 16.97 -24.85
N SER A 240 0.17 17.11 -24.33
CA SER A 240 1.40 17.06 -25.09
C SER A 240 2.22 15.83 -24.71
N TRP A 241 2.11 14.77 -25.50
CA TRP A 241 3.18 13.78 -25.56
C TRP A 241 4.36 14.45 -26.25
N VAL A 242 5.46 14.66 -25.55
CA VAL A 242 6.72 15.03 -26.19
C VAL A 242 7.28 13.72 -26.73
N ASP A 243 7.06 13.49 -28.03
CA ASP A 243 7.79 12.47 -28.78
C ASP A 243 9.28 12.78 -28.66
N GLY A 244 10.05 11.93 -27.96
CA GLY A 244 11.49 12.03 -27.78
C GLY A 244 12.17 10.70 -28.15
#